data_9cd1aac251f93882778105d9af3648c3
#
_entry.id   9cd1aac251f93882778105d9af3648c3
#
_cell.length_a   1.000
_cell.length_b   1.000
_cell.length_c   1.000
_cell.angle_alpha   90.00
_cell.angle_beta   90.00
_cell.angle_gamma   90.00
#
_symmetry.space_group_name_H-M   'P 1'
#
loop_
_entity.id
_entity.type
_entity.pdbx_description
1 polymer ?
#
loop_
_entity_poly.entity_id
_entity_poly.type
_entity_poly.pdbx_seq_one_letter_code
_entity_poly.pdbx_strand_id
1 'polypeptide(L)'
;MVTRSVWNSAQLEQGFRRRRRDGSTFRLGWWSARDEAGDLIGCFMEMSGVVGVWRRKATAHTEFPAFGSTDDAGAKGERMKLTTIIAVSLLAGASMVTAADAAGKKVGIAMPTQSSSRWISDGHSMLDQFKAAGFEPELQYAEDDIPNQLNQIENMVTKGVNVLVIASIDGTTLTDILAKAHEAGVKVFAYDRLIRNSPNVDYYSTFDNFQVGVLQAQSLESPLGLKDGKGPFNVELFAGSPDDNNATFFFNGAMSVLKPYIDSGKLVVQSGQMDFAQVATMRWDGATAQARMDNILSAKYTDKHVDAVLSPYDGISIGIISSLKGVGYGTSGTPMALVSGQDAELPSVKAIIAGEQYSTIFKDTRELAKQTVKMVSESLEGKEVEVNDTKTYDNGVKVVPSYLLKPVLVTKANYMDIVIKSGYYKEDQLK
;
A
#
# COMPACT_ATOMS: atom_id res chain seq x y z
N MET A 1 8.22 43.05 41.94
CA MET A 1 6.82 43.53 41.69
C MET A 1 6.45 42.94 40.31
N VAL A 2 5.62 41.94 40.32
CA VAL A 2 5.14 41.30 39.09
C VAL A 2 3.69 41.71 38.93
N THR A 3 3.41 42.53 37.94
CA THR A 3 2.08 42.97 37.57
C THR A 3 1.29 41.78 37.00
N ARG A 4 0.19 41.44 37.65
CA ARG A 4 -0.83 40.54 37.15
C ARG A 4 -1.60 41.24 36.03
N SER A 5 -1.40 40.84 34.78
CA SER A 5 -2.33 41.13 33.69
C SER A 5 -3.48 40.14 33.71
N VAL A 6 -4.70 40.64 33.66
CA VAL A 6 -5.95 39.90 33.66
C VAL A 6 -6.14 39.21 32.31
N TRP A 7 -6.21 37.91 32.32
CA TRP A 7 -6.49 37.10 31.13
C TRP A 7 -7.98 36.93 30.96
N ASN A 8 -8.52 37.39 29.82
CA ASN A 8 -9.89 37.09 29.43
C ASN A 8 -9.92 35.67 28.85
N SER A 9 -10.64 34.81 29.58
CA SER A 9 -10.86 33.43 29.23
C SER A 9 -11.98 33.31 28.20
N ALA A 10 -11.65 32.98 26.98
CA ALA A 10 -12.59 32.37 26.04
C ALA A 10 -11.88 31.46 25.12
N GLN A 11 -11.95 30.22 25.38
CA GLN A 11 -12.15 28.99 24.65
C GLN A 11 -11.37 27.85 25.27
N LEU A 12 -12.08 27.13 26.12
CA LEU A 12 -11.73 25.79 26.58
C LEU A 12 -12.19 24.80 25.53
N GLU A 13 -11.29 23.91 25.11
CA GLU A 13 -11.70 22.78 24.35
C GLU A 13 -11.11 21.48 24.72
N GLN A 14 -11.83 20.53 24.80
CA GLN A 14 -11.81 19.07 24.81
C GLN A 14 -10.52 18.36 25.25
N GLY A 15 -10.51 17.95 26.51
CA GLY A 15 -9.51 17.03 27.05
C GLY A 15 -9.98 15.58 26.99
N PHE A 16 -9.25 14.72 26.31
CA PHE A 16 -9.44 13.28 26.38
C PHE A 16 -8.84 12.72 27.68
N ARG A 17 -9.63 11.98 28.49
CA ARG A 17 -9.15 11.22 29.64
C ARG A 17 -8.93 9.77 29.26
N ARG A 18 -7.71 9.27 29.34
CA ARG A 18 -7.41 7.84 29.28
C ARG A 18 -6.89 7.36 30.63
N ARG A 19 -7.47 6.30 31.17
CA ARG A 19 -7.05 5.65 32.42
C ARG A 19 -6.04 4.53 32.09
N ARG A 20 -4.89 4.52 32.78
CA ARG A 20 -3.96 3.39 32.72
C ARG A 20 -4.36 2.30 33.72
N ARG A 21 -3.86 1.08 33.52
CA ARG A 21 -4.08 -0.08 34.39
C ARG A 21 -3.56 0.08 35.82
N ASP A 22 -2.68 1.06 36.07
CA ASP A 22 -2.14 1.42 37.41
C ASP A 22 -2.96 2.46 38.16
N GLY A 23 -4.08 2.91 37.62
CA GLY A 23 -4.95 3.88 38.26
C GLY A 23 -4.59 5.35 38.04
N SER A 24 -3.47 5.68 37.38
CA SER A 24 -3.08 7.06 37.09
C SER A 24 -3.83 7.66 35.90
N THR A 25 -4.21 8.93 35.99
CA THR A 25 -4.89 9.67 34.92
C THR A 25 -3.99 10.70 34.31
N PHE A 26 -3.92 10.74 32.98
CA PHE A 26 -3.28 11.82 32.23
C PHE A 26 -4.32 12.80 31.71
N ARG A 27 -3.99 14.08 31.78
CA ARG A 27 -4.74 15.14 31.10
C ARG A 27 -3.83 15.70 30.00
N LEU A 28 -4.23 15.50 28.74
CA LEU A 28 -3.65 16.21 27.60
C LEU A 28 -4.51 17.44 27.34
N GLY A 29 -3.96 18.60 27.55
CA GLY A 29 -4.58 19.88 27.20
C GLY A 29 -3.69 20.62 26.22
N TRP A 30 -4.25 21.09 25.12
CA TRP A 30 -3.61 22.01 24.18
C TRP A 30 -4.24 23.39 24.38
N TRP A 31 -3.44 24.43 24.53
CA TRP A 31 -3.91 25.79 24.40
C TRP A 31 -2.87 26.65 23.69
N SER A 32 -3.33 27.61 22.93
CA SER A 32 -2.49 28.57 22.22
C SER A 32 -2.84 29.99 22.68
N ALA A 33 -1.82 30.81 22.86
CA ALA A 33 -1.98 32.22 23.13
C ALA A 33 -1.41 33.03 21.96
N ARG A 34 -2.11 34.12 21.60
CA ARG A 34 -1.64 35.07 20.58
C ARG A 34 -1.37 36.41 21.28
N ASP A 35 -0.41 37.18 20.76
CA ASP A 35 -0.15 38.54 21.21
C ASP A 35 -1.16 39.54 20.60
N GLU A 36 -1.02 40.80 20.95
CA GLU A 36 -1.89 41.89 20.48
C GLU A 36 -1.77 42.12 18.95
N ALA A 37 -0.71 41.62 18.31
CA ALA A 37 -0.52 41.67 16.87
C ALA A 37 -1.08 40.42 16.15
N GLY A 38 -1.59 39.43 16.88
CA GLY A 38 -2.16 38.20 16.33
C GLY A 38 -1.15 37.08 16.11
N ASP A 39 0.09 37.24 16.54
CA ASP A 39 1.12 36.23 16.39
C ASP A 39 1.08 35.16 17.48
N LEU A 40 1.38 33.91 17.11
CA LEU A 40 1.35 32.74 17.99
C LEU A 40 2.54 32.77 18.94
N ILE A 41 2.29 32.94 20.27
CA ILE A 41 3.34 33.08 21.27
C ILE A 41 3.86 31.73 21.78
N GLY A 42 3.09 30.66 21.69
CA GLY A 42 3.56 29.32 22.08
C GLY A 42 2.48 28.27 22.18
N CYS A 43 2.90 27.00 22.11
CA CYS A 43 2.09 25.82 22.43
C CYS A 43 2.72 25.09 23.61
N PHE A 44 1.91 24.61 24.56
CA PHE A 44 2.38 23.88 25.73
C PHE A 44 1.79 22.47 25.76
N MET A 45 2.63 21.54 26.12
CA MET A 45 2.23 20.15 26.41
C MET A 45 2.58 19.85 27.87
N GLU A 46 1.60 19.56 28.70
CA GLU A 46 1.81 19.19 30.10
C GLU A 46 1.91 17.67 30.22
N MET A 47 3.08 17.18 30.57
CA MET A 47 3.29 15.81 31.00
C MET A 47 3.77 15.82 32.45
N SER A 48 2.91 15.32 33.34
CA SER A 48 3.24 14.98 34.75
C SER A 48 4.29 15.87 35.43
N GLY A 49 3.95 17.11 35.74
CA GLY A 49 4.67 17.91 36.74
C GLY A 49 5.91 18.67 36.29
N VAL A 50 6.20 18.74 34.99
CA VAL A 50 7.33 19.54 34.45
C VAL A 50 6.80 20.46 33.35
N VAL A 51 6.86 21.77 33.59
CA VAL A 51 6.48 22.82 32.63
C VAL A 51 7.76 23.34 31.96
N GLY A 52 7.93 23.07 30.68
CA GLY A 52 9.03 23.63 29.87
C GLY A 52 8.53 24.75 28.94
N VAL A 53 9.17 25.93 29.01
CA VAL A 53 8.86 27.08 28.15
C VAL A 53 9.96 27.23 27.10
N TRP A 54 9.61 27.17 25.82
CA TRP A 54 10.51 27.45 24.71
C TRP A 54 10.11 28.75 24.01
N ARG A 55 11.05 29.72 23.96
CA ARG A 55 10.91 30.96 23.17
C ARG A 55 11.77 30.84 21.91
N ARG A 56 11.19 31.01 20.74
CA ARG A 56 11.92 31.27 19.49
C ARG A 56 11.89 32.77 19.19
N LYS A 57 13.06 33.40 19.14
CA LYS A 57 13.20 34.74 18.55
C LYS A 57 13.39 34.58 17.04
N ALA A 58 12.54 35.20 16.26
CA ALA A 58 12.78 35.42 14.85
C ALA A 58 13.58 36.72 14.68
N THR A 59 14.79 36.63 14.18
CA THR A 59 15.57 37.78 13.71
C THR A 59 15.52 37.76 12.19
N ALA A 60 14.84 38.75 11.63
CA ALA A 60 14.91 39.08 10.21
C ALA A 60 15.97 40.16 10.03
N HIS A 61 17.02 39.86 9.28
CA HIS A 61 17.84 40.87 8.56
C HIS A 61 18.49 40.16 7.37
N THR A 62 18.07 40.53 6.21
CA THR A 62 18.86 40.37 4.96
C THR A 62 18.86 41.68 4.23
N GLU A 63 20.01 42.38 4.30
CA GLU A 63 20.32 43.53 3.44
C GLU A 63 20.75 43.02 2.06
N PHE A 64 20.21 43.62 1.01
CA PHE A 64 20.68 43.48 -0.36
C PHE A 64 21.74 44.54 -0.66
N PRO A 65 22.87 44.23 -1.30
CA PRO A 65 23.78 45.25 -1.79
C PRO A 65 23.33 45.74 -3.15
N ALA A 66 23.36 47.09 -3.27
CA ALA A 66 23.09 47.81 -4.49
C ALA A 66 24.25 47.65 -5.50
N PHE A 67 23.88 47.43 -6.77
CA PHE A 67 24.85 47.53 -7.88
C PHE A 67 24.96 48.97 -8.35
N GLY A 68 26.19 49.49 -8.31
CA GLY A 68 26.57 50.76 -8.86
C GLY A 68 26.87 50.69 -10.36
N SER A 69 26.45 51.72 -11.07
CA SER A 69 26.76 52.01 -12.46
C SER A 69 28.17 52.55 -12.59
N THR A 70 28.91 52.15 -13.64
CA THR A 70 29.98 52.96 -14.21
C THR A 70 29.95 52.83 -15.73
N ASP A 71 29.86 54.03 -16.32
CA ASP A 71 29.98 54.29 -17.74
C ASP A 71 31.41 54.14 -18.24
N ASP A 72 31.50 53.91 -19.52
CA ASP A 72 32.37 54.59 -20.49
C ASP A 72 33.46 53.80 -21.25
N ALA A 73 33.36 53.96 -22.52
CA ALA A 73 34.36 54.19 -23.57
C ALA A 73 34.94 53.01 -24.37
N GLY A 74 34.75 53.08 -25.66
CA GLY A 74 35.80 52.75 -26.64
C GLY A 74 35.40 51.91 -27.86
N ALA A 75 35.10 52.66 -28.91
CA ALA A 75 34.85 52.14 -30.26
C ALA A 75 36.06 51.47 -30.91
N LYS A 76 35.81 50.37 -31.67
CA LYS A 76 36.25 50.31 -33.11
C LYS A 76 35.79 49.05 -33.75
N GLY A 77 35.22 49.17 -34.92
CA GLY A 77 34.51 48.27 -35.75
C GLY A 77 35.31 47.11 -36.35
N GLU A 78 34.54 46.13 -36.71
CA GLU A 78 34.74 45.37 -37.94
C GLU A 78 33.41 44.74 -38.36
N ARG A 79 32.98 45.12 -39.57
CA ARG A 79 31.84 44.50 -40.25
C ARG A 79 32.23 43.10 -40.69
N MET A 80 31.57 42.10 -40.14
CA MET A 80 31.59 40.77 -40.72
C MET A 80 30.18 40.24 -40.93
N LYS A 81 29.97 39.76 -42.10
CA LYS A 81 28.77 39.46 -42.86
C LYS A 81 27.73 38.63 -42.10
N LEU A 82 26.59 39.22 -41.98
CA LEU A 82 25.30 38.65 -41.50
C LEU A 82 24.66 37.85 -42.67
N THR A 83 24.99 36.60 -42.89
CA THR A 83 24.28 35.76 -43.89
C THR A 83 24.56 34.24 -43.74
N THR A 84 24.69 33.64 -42.53
CA THR A 84 24.73 32.18 -42.43
C THR A 84 24.36 31.65 -41.03
N ILE A 85 23.39 32.24 -40.29
CA ILE A 85 22.94 31.74 -38.96
C ILE A 85 21.41 31.69 -38.87
N ILE A 86 20.67 31.51 -39.95
CA ILE A 86 19.19 31.36 -39.87
C ILE A 86 18.72 29.92 -40.22
N ALA A 87 19.61 28.98 -40.48
CA ALA A 87 19.21 27.65 -40.91
C ALA A 87 19.44 26.51 -39.90
N VAL A 88 19.88 26.80 -38.65
CA VAL A 88 20.09 25.75 -37.61
C VAL A 88 19.13 25.88 -36.40
N SER A 89 18.36 26.95 -36.32
CA SER A 89 17.45 27.21 -35.19
C SER A 89 16.05 26.62 -35.34
N LEU A 90 15.74 25.90 -36.42
CA LEU A 90 14.40 25.33 -36.69
C LEU A 90 14.29 23.81 -36.54
N LEU A 91 15.37 23.12 -36.15
CA LEU A 91 15.32 21.66 -35.90
C LEU A 91 15.50 21.28 -34.42
N ALA A 92 15.66 22.24 -33.49
CA ALA A 92 15.73 21.95 -32.05
C ALA A 92 14.40 22.22 -31.32
N GLY A 93 13.33 22.56 -32.04
CA GLY A 93 12.02 22.92 -31.46
C GLY A 93 10.99 21.82 -31.37
N ALA A 94 11.32 20.58 -31.73
CA ALA A 94 10.32 19.48 -31.82
C ALA A 94 10.43 18.37 -30.76
N SER A 95 11.17 18.57 -29.68
CA SER A 95 11.36 17.53 -28.65
C SER A 95 11.19 17.98 -27.21
N MET A 96 10.56 19.11 -26.94
CA MET A 96 10.27 19.58 -25.57
C MET A 96 8.79 19.90 -25.33
N VAL A 97 7.87 19.03 -25.75
CA VAL A 97 6.42 19.24 -25.54
C VAL A 97 5.78 18.16 -24.68
N THR A 98 6.49 17.43 -23.84
CA THR A 98 5.88 16.37 -23.02
C THR A 98 6.06 16.48 -21.50
N ALA A 99 6.79 17.46 -20.99
CA ALA A 99 6.92 17.65 -19.54
C ALA A 99 6.06 18.79 -18.97
N ALA A 100 5.45 19.61 -19.80
CA ALA A 100 4.73 20.81 -19.34
C ALA A 100 3.29 20.55 -18.87
N ASP A 101 2.64 19.46 -19.30
CA ASP A 101 1.22 19.18 -18.95
C ASP A 101 1.03 18.48 -17.60
N ALA A 102 2.05 17.84 -17.06
CA ALA A 102 2.00 17.20 -15.75
C ALA A 102 2.43 18.14 -14.60
N ALA A 103 3.19 19.19 -14.90
CA ALA A 103 3.77 20.08 -13.90
C ALA A 103 2.68 20.81 -13.08
N GLY A 104 2.69 20.59 -11.76
CA GLY A 104 1.75 21.20 -10.81
C GLY A 104 0.38 20.54 -10.72
N LYS A 105 0.12 19.43 -11.44
CA LYS A 105 -1.11 18.65 -11.23
C LYS A 105 -1.05 17.88 -9.92
N LYS A 106 -2.12 17.96 -9.14
CA LYS A 106 -2.20 17.35 -7.81
C LYS A 106 -2.73 15.92 -7.89
N VAL A 107 -2.09 15.01 -7.16
CA VAL A 107 -2.50 13.60 -7.07
C VAL A 107 -2.78 13.23 -5.61
N GLY A 108 -4.01 12.81 -5.32
CA GLY A 108 -4.37 12.25 -4.01
C GLY A 108 -4.10 10.73 -4.00
N ILE A 109 -3.33 10.25 -3.04
CA ILE A 109 -3.01 8.84 -2.85
C ILE A 109 -3.62 8.39 -1.52
N ALA A 110 -4.63 7.51 -1.58
CA ALA A 110 -5.32 6.99 -0.40
C ALA A 110 -5.00 5.51 -0.20
N MET A 111 -4.25 5.19 0.87
CA MET A 111 -3.83 3.85 1.26
C MET A 111 -4.65 3.32 2.43
N PRO A 112 -4.86 1.97 2.55
CA PRO A 112 -5.72 1.41 3.58
C PRO A 112 -5.11 1.52 4.97
N THR A 113 -3.82 1.17 5.15
CA THR A 113 -3.22 1.03 6.48
C THR A 113 -1.69 1.06 6.43
N GLN A 114 -1.05 1.30 7.58
CA GLN A 114 0.39 1.12 7.79
C GLN A 114 0.73 -0.19 8.55
N SER A 115 -0.27 -1.00 8.89
CA SER A 115 -0.05 -2.27 9.60
C SER A 115 0.65 -3.33 8.73
N SER A 116 0.55 -3.26 7.40
CA SER A 116 1.31 -4.06 6.45
C SER A 116 2.44 -3.23 5.83
N SER A 117 3.65 -3.76 5.86
CA SER A 117 4.84 -3.12 5.27
C SER A 117 4.70 -2.91 3.76
N ARG A 118 3.90 -3.73 3.10
CA ARG A 118 3.59 -3.59 1.69
C ARG A 118 2.95 -2.25 1.37
N TRP A 119 1.90 -1.84 2.10
CA TRP A 119 1.22 -0.56 1.85
C TRP A 119 2.10 0.65 2.06
N ILE A 120 3.05 0.57 3.02
CA ILE A 120 4.07 1.60 3.21
C ILE A 120 4.97 1.69 1.97
N SER A 121 5.41 0.54 1.44
CA SER A 121 6.26 0.47 0.24
C SER A 121 5.54 0.98 -1.00
N ASP A 122 4.28 0.59 -1.21
CA ASP A 122 3.43 1.08 -2.31
C ASP A 122 3.26 2.60 -2.25
N GLY A 123 2.86 3.13 -1.09
CA GLY A 123 2.61 4.56 -0.91
C GLY A 123 3.85 5.40 -1.14
N HIS A 124 5.00 5.00 -0.57
CA HIS A 124 6.27 5.71 -0.77
C HIS A 124 6.74 5.63 -2.22
N SER A 125 6.66 4.44 -2.85
CA SER A 125 7.02 4.29 -4.27
C SER A 125 6.19 5.19 -5.17
N MET A 126 4.87 5.29 -4.94
CA MET A 126 4.02 6.21 -5.69
C MET A 126 4.37 7.68 -5.42
N LEU A 127 4.53 8.05 -4.14
CA LEU A 127 4.87 9.41 -3.74
C LEU A 127 6.14 9.90 -4.45
N ASP A 128 7.18 9.07 -4.46
CA ASP A 128 8.48 9.42 -5.05
C ASP A 128 8.40 9.46 -6.59
N GLN A 129 7.72 8.50 -7.20
CA GLN A 129 7.60 8.43 -8.65
C GLN A 129 6.69 9.53 -9.23
N PHE A 130 5.58 9.88 -8.55
CA PHE A 130 4.77 11.03 -8.94
C PHE A 130 5.54 12.33 -8.82
N LYS A 131 6.31 12.54 -7.73
CA LYS A 131 7.20 13.72 -7.62
C LYS A 131 8.23 13.78 -8.75
N ALA A 132 8.87 12.64 -9.04
CA ALA A 132 9.84 12.55 -10.12
C ALA A 132 9.23 12.86 -11.51
N ALA A 133 7.94 12.54 -11.69
CA ALA A 133 7.17 12.87 -12.90
C ALA A 133 6.62 14.30 -12.92
N GLY A 134 6.90 15.13 -11.89
CA GLY A 134 6.51 16.55 -11.85
C GLY A 134 5.12 16.81 -11.25
N PHE A 135 4.48 15.82 -10.66
CA PHE A 135 3.21 15.98 -9.95
C PHE A 135 3.40 16.51 -8.53
N GLU A 136 2.29 16.94 -7.91
CA GLU A 136 2.19 17.29 -6.50
C GLU A 136 1.38 16.21 -5.75
N PRO A 137 1.99 15.09 -5.31
CA PRO A 137 1.26 14.02 -4.64
C PRO A 137 1.04 14.33 -3.16
N GLU A 138 -0.17 14.00 -2.66
CA GLU A 138 -0.53 13.91 -1.24
C GLU A 138 -0.83 12.46 -0.89
N LEU A 139 -0.11 11.87 0.08
CA LEU A 139 -0.27 10.50 0.54
C LEU A 139 -0.94 10.47 1.91
N GLN A 140 -2.01 9.66 2.05
CA GLN A 140 -2.73 9.44 3.30
C GLN A 140 -2.92 7.94 3.55
N TYR A 141 -2.86 7.53 4.84
CA TYR A 141 -3.18 6.20 5.31
C TYR A 141 -4.38 6.25 6.24
N ALA A 142 -5.33 5.36 6.05
CA ALA A 142 -6.61 5.39 6.76
C ALA A 142 -6.67 4.47 7.99
N GLU A 143 -5.62 3.68 8.24
CA GLU A 143 -5.47 2.78 9.39
C GLU A 143 -6.63 1.77 9.53
N ASP A 144 -7.07 1.22 8.38
CA ASP A 144 -8.18 0.30 8.24
C ASP A 144 -9.53 0.84 8.76
N ASP A 145 -9.64 2.16 8.92
CA ASP A 145 -10.88 2.86 9.27
C ASP A 145 -11.55 3.43 8.01
N ILE A 146 -12.71 2.86 7.62
CA ILE A 146 -13.44 3.25 6.43
C ILE A 146 -13.89 4.71 6.48
N PRO A 147 -14.53 5.21 7.57
CA PRO A 147 -14.86 6.62 7.70
C PRO A 147 -13.67 7.55 7.53
N ASN A 148 -12.51 7.17 8.06
CA ASN A 148 -11.28 7.95 7.90
C ASN A 148 -10.85 8.00 6.43
N GLN A 149 -10.89 6.87 5.70
CA GLN A 149 -10.56 6.85 4.28
C GLN A 149 -11.50 7.74 3.46
N LEU A 150 -12.80 7.68 3.72
CA LEU A 150 -13.80 8.54 3.07
C LEU A 150 -13.51 10.02 3.31
N ASN A 151 -13.25 10.41 4.56
CA ASN A 151 -12.92 11.79 4.93
C ASN A 151 -11.62 12.28 4.27
N GLN A 152 -10.60 11.43 4.20
CA GLN A 152 -9.32 11.74 3.53
C GLN A 152 -9.54 12.01 2.04
N ILE A 153 -10.30 11.14 1.35
CA ILE A 153 -10.64 11.31 -0.07
C ILE A 153 -11.44 12.59 -0.29
N GLU A 154 -12.47 12.88 0.54
CA GLU A 154 -13.26 14.10 0.45
C GLU A 154 -12.41 15.36 0.62
N ASN A 155 -11.45 15.33 1.56
CA ASN A 155 -10.50 16.42 1.75
C ASN A 155 -9.60 16.62 0.52
N MET A 156 -9.11 15.55 -0.10
CA MET A 156 -8.31 15.63 -1.32
C MET A 156 -9.11 16.23 -2.48
N VAL A 157 -10.37 15.80 -2.67
CA VAL A 157 -11.28 16.39 -3.68
C VAL A 157 -11.49 17.87 -3.43
N THR A 158 -11.75 18.26 -2.17
CA THR A 158 -11.93 19.68 -1.77
C THR A 158 -10.69 20.52 -2.01
N LYS A 159 -9.48 19.96 -1.83
CA LYS A 159 -8.20 20.62 -2.13
C LYS A 159 -7.93 20.73 -3.64
N GLY A 160 -8.80 20.18 -4.48
CA GLY A 160 -8.72 20.27 -5.93
C GLY A 160 -7.63 19.37 -6.52
N VAL A 161 -7.54 18.11 -6.09
CA VAL A 161 -6.70 17.11 -6.78
C VAL A 161 -7.24 16.87 -8.20
N ASN A 162 -6.36 16.59 -9.13
CA ASN A 162 -6.72 16.25 -10.49
C ASN A 162 -7.02 14.75 -10.65
N VAL A 163 -6.38 13.93 -9.81
CA VAL A 163 -6.47 12.48 -9.81
C VAL A 163 -6.49 11.95 -8.39
N LEU A 164 -7.27 10.90 -8.18
CA LEU A 164 -7.25 10.04 -7.01
C LEU A 164 -6.68 8.67 -7.40
N VAL A 165 -5.71 8.18 -6.65
CA VAL A 165 -5.20 6.80 -6.70
C VAL A 165 -5.56 6.14 -5.38
N ILE A 166 -6.46 5.17 -5.40
CA ILE A 166 -7.09 4.64 -4.19
C ILE A 166 -6.89 3.13 -4.09
N ALA A 167 -6.23 2.69 -3.02
CA ALA A 167 -6.29 1.32 -2.53
C ALA A 167 -7.39 1.27 -1.45
N SER A 168 -8.58 0.78 -1.81
CA SER A 168 -9.74 0.81 -0.90
C SER A 168 -9.59 -0.17 0.27
N ILE A 169 -10.07 0.23 1.45
CA ILE A 169 -10.24 -0.69 2.58
C ILE A 169 -11.37 -1.68 2.24
N ASP A 170 -12.54 -1.15 1.91
CA ASP A 170 -13.69 -1.90 1.40
C ASP A 170 -14.09 -1.32 0.04
N GLY A 171 -14.03 -2.16 -0.99
CA GLY A 171 -14.31 -1.74 -2.35
C GLY A 171 -15.74 -1.25 -2.60
N THR A 172 -16.68 -1.51 -1.69
CA THR A 172 -18.11 -1.20 -1.87
C THR A 172 -18.56 0.12 -1.25
N THR A 173 -17.70 0.78 -0.47
CA THR A 173 -18.09 1.92 0.38
C THR A 173 -17.83 3.29 -0.25
N LEU A 174 -17.21 3.33 -1.43
CA LEU A 174 -16.70 4.58 -2.03
C LEU A 174 -17.65 5.25 -3.02
N THR A 175 -18.81 4.66 -3.32
CA THR A 175 -19.69 5.09 -4.44
C THR A 175 -20.03 6.58 -4.39
N ASP A 176 -20.46 7.08 -3.21
CA ASP A 176 -20.92 8.46 -3.07
C ASP A 176 -19.78 9.47 -3.19
N ILE A 177 -18.62 9.17 -2.59
CA ILE A 177 -17.47 10.09 -2.68
C ILE A 177 -16.88 10.12 -4.09
N LEU A 178 -16.93 8.98 -4.82
CA LEU A 178 -16.48 8.95 -6.21
C LEU A 178 -17.45 9.68 -7.16
N ALA A 179 -18.74 9.75 -6.83
CA ALA A 179 -19.67 10.60 -7.57
C ALA A 179 -19.29 12.08 -7.41
N LYS A 180 -19.01 12.54 -6.19
CA LYS A 180 -18.52 13.91 -5.94
C LYS A 180 -17.19 14.19 -6.66
N ALA A 181 -16.26 13.23 -6.65
CA ALA A 181 -14.99 13.35 -7.36
C ALA A 181 -15.20 13.52 -8.87
N HIS A 182 -16.11 12.74 -9.45
CA HIS A 182 -16.47 12.83 -10.86
C HIS A 182 -17.10 14.18 -11.21
N GLU A 183 -18.04 14.68 -10.40
CA GLU A 183 -18.65 16.01 -10.56
C GLU A 183 -17.59 17.13 -10.51
N ALA A 184 -16.54 16.95 -9.71
CA ALA A 184 -15.39 17.86 -9.63
C ALA A 184 -14.37 17.68 -10.78
N GLY A 185 -14.61 16.74 -11.71
CA GLY A 185 -13.69 16.46 -12.82
C GLY A 185 -12.44 15.67 -12.44
N VAL A 186 -12.43 15.05 -11.26
CA VAL A 186 -11.30 14.26 -10.75
C VAL A 186 -11.31 12.87 -11.37
N LYS A 187 -10.17 12.43 -11.90
CA LYS A 187 -9.98 11.07 -12.40
C LYS A 187 -9.73 10.09 -11.26
N VAL A 188 -10.24 8.86 -11.38
CA VAL A 188 -10.15 7.85 -10.33
C VAL A 188 -9.46 6.59 -10.84
N PHE A 189 -8.35 6.24 -10.21
CA PHE A 189 -7.60 5.02 -10.44
C PHE A 189 -7.73 4.11 -9.22
N ALA A 190 -8.31 2.94 -9.39
CA ALA A 190 -8.23 1.88 -8.41
C ALA A 190 -6.80 1.32 -8.41
N TYR A 191 -6.18 1.20 -7.25
CA TYR A 191 -4.82 0.70 -7.07
C TYR A 191 -4.84 -0.59 -6.28
N ASP A 192 -4.26 -1.64 -6.82
CA ASP A 192 -4.19 -3.00 -6.27
C ASP A 192 -5.57 -3.63 -5.96
N ARG A 193 -6.49 -2.93 -5.31
CA ARG A 193 -7.83 -3.38 -4.94
C ARG A 193 -8.90 -2.76 -5.84
N LEU A 194 -9.76 -3.59 -6.43
CA LEU A 194 -10.86 -3.11 -7.29
C LEU A 194 -11.93 -2.39 -6.47
N ILE A 195 -12.25 -1.16 -6.87
CA ILE A 195 -13.40 -0.43 -6.33
C ILE A 195 -14.65 -0.89 -7.05
N ARG A 196 -15.64 -1.34 -6.26
CA ARG A 196 -16.88 -1.94 -6.75
C ARG A 196 -18.06 -0.97 -6.71
N ASN A 197 -19.12 -1.32 -7.41
CA ASN A 197 -20.42 -0.66 -7.41
C ASN A 197 -20.41 0.83 -7.82
N SER A 198 -19.36 1.30 -8.49
CA SER A 198 -19.27 2.69 -8.95
C SER A 198 -18.96 2.77 -10.45
N PRO A 199 -19.70 3.59 -11.23
CA PRO A 199 -19.36 3.88 -12.63
C PRO A 199 -18.13 4.80 -12.74
N ASN A 200 -17.73 5.48 -11.64
CA ASN A 200 -16.75 6.56 -11.61
C ASN A 200 -15.33 6.05 -11.26
N VAL A 201 -14.99 4.85 -11.68
CA VAL A 201 -13.62 4.32 -11.66
C VAL A 201 -13.12 4.33 -13.09
N ASP A 202 -12.11 5.16 -13.40
CA ASP A 202 -11.62 5.28 -14.78
C ASP A 202 -10.77 4.07 -15.16
N TYR A 203 -9.81 3.68 -14.30
CA TYR A 203 -8.85 2.61 -14.56
C TYR A 203 -8.52 1.82 -13.29
N TYR A 204 -7.93 0.65 -13.49
CA TYR A 204 -7.44 -0.22 -12.41
C TYR A 204 -6.03 -0.71 -12.72
N SER A 205 -5.11 -0.57 -11.77
CA SER A 205 -3.76 -1.13 -11.84
C SER A 205 -3.55 -2.13 -10.71
N THR A 206 -3.16 -3.35 -11.07
CA THR A 206 -2.98 -4.45 -10.12
C THR A 206 -2.06 -5.54 -10.69
N PHE A 207 -1.99 -6.68 -10.03
CA PHE A 207 -1.39 -7.91 -10.53
C PHE A 207 -2.47 -8.86 -11.07
N ASP A 208 -2.06 -9.89 -11.81
CA ASP A 208 -2.96 -10.98 -12.18
C ASP A 208 -3.33 -11.78 -10.93
N ASN A 209 -4.46 -11.38 -10.31
CA ASN A 209 -4.90 -11.91 -9.02
C ASN A 209 -5.33 -13.38 -9.09
N PHE A 210 -5.87 -13.83 -10.22
CA PHE A 210 -6.17 -15.24 -10.41
C PHE A 210 -4.88 -16.07 -10.47
N GLN A 211 -3.88 -15.58 -11.20
CA GLN A 211 -2.58 -16.22 -11.30
C GLN A 211 -1.83 -16.28 -9.96
N VAL A 212 -2.01 -15.28 -9.08
CA VAL A 212 -1.50 -15.34 -7.70
C VAL A 212 -1.99 -16.61 -7.00
N GLY A 213 -3.29 -16.85 -7.02
CA GLY A 213 -3.88 -18.05 -6.41
C GLY A 213 -3.38 -19.35 -7.05
N VAL A 214 -3.30 -19.38 -8.39
CA VAL A 214 -2.73 -20.53 -9.12
C VAL A 214 -1.30 -20.82 -8.65
N LEU A 215 -0.45 -19.80 -8.53
CA LEU A 215 0.94 -19.96 -8.09
C LEU A 215 1.04 -20.42 -6.62
N GLN A 216 0.16 -19.90 -5.73
CA GLN A 216 0.07 -20.37 -4.34
C GLN A 216 -0.23 -21.86 -4.29
N ALA A 217 -1.23 -22.33 -5.02
CA ALA A 217 -1.60 -23.73 -5.08
C ALA A 217 -0.52 -24.61 -5.71
N GLN A 218 0.09 -24.17 -6.81
CA GLN A 218 1.19 -24.88 -7.46
C GLN A 218 2.43 -25.02 -6.56
N SER A 219 2.67 -24.04 -5.68
CA SER A 219 3.74 -24.10 -4.69
C SER A 219 3.52 -25.23 -3.65
N LEU A 220 2.29 -25.66 -3.44
CA LEU A 220 1.94 -26.81 -2.60
C LEU A 220 1.87 -28.11 -3.41
N GLU A 221 1.30 -28.06 -4.61
CA GLU A 221 1.10 -29.18 -5.52
C GLU A 221 2.42 -29.91 -5.85
N SER A 222 3.45 -29.13 -6.19
CA SER A 222 4.73 -29.65 -6.67
C SER A 222 5.49 -30.43 -5.58
N PRO A 223 5.76 -29.88 -4.38
CA PRO A 223 6.51 -30.61 -3.35
C PRO A 223 5.73 -31.80 -2.75
N LEU A 224 4.40 -31.76 -2.76
CA LEU A 224 3.57 -32.90 -2.37
C LEU A 224 3.55 -34.01 -3.43
N GLY A 225 4.01 -33.74 -4.65
CA GLY A 225 4.00 -34.71 -5.75
C GLY A 225 2.58 -35.12 -6.17
N LEU A 226 1.61 -34.20 -6.08
CA LEU A 226 0.22 -34.50 -6.42
C LEU A 226 0.03 -34.88 -7.88
N LYS A 227 0.82 -34.28 -8.80
CA LYS A 227 0.84 -34.64 -10.23
C LYS A 227 1.32 -36.07 -10.47
N ASP A 228 2.19 -36.57 -9.59
CA ASP A 228 2.70 -37.96 -9.63
C ASP A 228 1.75 -38.95 -8.94
N GLY A 229 0.57 -38.47 -8.53
CA GLY A 229 -0.46 -39.31 -7.92
C GLY A 229 -0.28 -39.56 -6.44
N LYS A 230 0.66 -38.91 -5.75
CA LYS A 230 0.87 -39.06 -4.30
C LYS A 230 -0.32 -38.51 -3.50
N GLY A 231 -0.44 -38.99 -2.27
CA GLY A 231 -1.51 -38.66 -1.31
C GLY A 231 -2.08 -39.93 -0.66
N PRO A 232 -3.06 -39.79 0.26
CA PRO A 232 -3.67 -38.53 0.67
C PRO A 232 -2.77 -37.67 1.57
N PHE A 233 -2.92 -36.35 1.46
CA PHE A 233 -2.29 -35.36 2.34
C PHE A 233 -3.36 -34.48 3.00
N ASN A 234 -3.13 -34.08 4.24
CA ASN A 234 -4.00 -33.16 4.96
C ASN A 234 -3.68 -31.71 4.63
N VAL A 235 -4.66 -30.98 4.13
CA VAL A 235 -4.52 -29.57 3.78
C VAL A 235 -5.59 -28.73 4.49
N GLU A 236 -5.21 -27.55 4.97
CA GLU A 236 -6.17 -26.55 5.44
C GLU A 236 -6.18 -25.32 4.52
N LEU A 237 -7.35 -24.70 4.41
CA LEU A 237 -7.57 -23.59 3.49
C LEU A 237 -7.84 -22.32 4.28
N PHE A 238 -7.16 -21.24 3.89
CA PHE A 238 -7.39 -19.87 4.36
C PHE A 238 -7.57 -18.96 3.15
N ALA A 239 -8.47 -17.99 3.27
CA ALA A 239 -8.69 -16.96 2.27
C ALA A 239 -8.54 -15.57 2.89
N GLY A 240 -8.42 -14.55 2.03
CA GLY A 240 -8.29 -13.15 2.41
C GLY A 240 -9.60 -12.52 2.88
N SER A 241 -9.59 -11.20 3.01
CA SER A 241 -10.74 -10.44 3.50
C SER A 241 -11.87 -10.38 2.47
N PRO A 242 -13.14 -10.62 2.85
CA PRO A 242 -14.26 -10.63 1.91
C PRO A 242 -14.66 -9.24 1.39
N ASP A 243 -14.20 -8.16 2.03
CA ASP A 243 -14.37 -6.78 1.57
C ASP A 243 -13.39 -6.38 0.46
N ASP A 244 -12.38 -7.23 0.20
CA ASP A 244 -11.42 -7.09 -0.89
C ASP A 244 -11.73 -8.07 -2.03
N ASN A 245 -12.03 -7.53 -3.22
CA ASN A 245 -12.34 -8.34 -4.39
C ASN A 245 -11.21 -9.33 -4.78
N ASN A 246 -9.95 -8.97 -4.50
CA ASN A 246 -8.80 -9.81 -4.82
C ASN A 246 -8.83 -11.14 -4.10
N ALA A 247 -9.34 -11.18 -2.85
CA ALA A 247 -9.42 -12.40 -2.05
C ALA A 247 -10.20 -13.50 -2.76
N THR A 248 -11.28 -13.16 -3.46
CA THR A 248 -12.07 -14.10 -4.26
C THR A 248 -11.28 -14.62 -5.47
N PHE A 249 -10.54 -13.73 -6.16
CA PHE A 249 -9.69 -14.15 -7.29
C PHE A 249 -8.56 -15.07 -6.85
N PHE A 250 -7.88 -14.75 -5.75
CA PHE A 250 -6.83 -15.63 -5.20
C PHE A 250 -7.38 -17.00 -4.84
N PHE A 251 -8.49 -17.02 -4.12
CA PHE A 251 -9.10 -18.29 -3.71
C PHE A 251 -9.56 -19.12 -4.90
N ASN A 252 -10.24 -18.52 -5.87
CA ASN A 252 -10.69 -19.21 -7.08
C ASN A 252 -9.50 -19.72 -7.92
N GLY A 253 -8.43 -18.92 -8.04
CA GLY A 253 -7.20 -19.35 -8.71
C GLY A 253 -6.56 -20.55 -8.02
N ALA A 254 -6.46 -20.54 -6.68
CA ALA A 254 -5.93 -21.65 -5.93
C ALA A 254 -6.82 -22.89 -6.03
N MET A 255 -8.12 -22.72 -5.91
CA MET A 255 -9.07 -23.83 -6.00
C MET A 255 -9.16 -24.44 -7.41
N SER A 256 -8.86 -23.68 -8.47
CA SER A 256 -8.76 -24.25 -9.82
C SER A 256 -7.68 -25.33 -9.94
N VAL A 257 -6.65 -25.27 -9.09
CA VAL A 257 -5.57 -26.27 -9.01
C VAL A 257 -5.87 -27.35 -7.95
N LEU A 258 -6.29 -26.94 -6.74
CA LEU A 258 -6.40 -27.87 -5.60
C LEU A 258 -7.69 -28.68 -5.60
N LYS A 259 -8.79 -28.13 -6.10
CA LYS A 259 -10.11 -28.80 -6.04
C LYS A 259 -10.13 -30.18 -6.69
N PRO A 260 -9.51 -30.46 -7.86
CA PRO A 260 -9.46 -31.82 -8.42
C PRO A 260 -8.79 -32.85 -7.50
N TYR A 261 -7.78 -32.42 -6.72
CA TYR A 261 -7.11 -33.30 -5.75
C TYR A 261 -7.96 -33.52 -4.51
N ILE A 262 -8.72 -32.50 -4.07
CA ILE A 262 -9.69 -32.65 -2.97
C ILE A 262 -10.82 -33.59 -3.40
N ASP A 263 -11.41 -33.39 -4.56
CA ASP A 263 -12.51 -34.21 -5.09
C ASP A 263 -12.09 -35.70 -5.29
N SER A 264 -10.82 -35.93 -5.63
CA SER A 264 -10.28 -37.31 -5.75
C SER A 264 -9.78 -37.91 -4.44
N GLY A 265 -9.84 -37.19 -3.31
CA GLY A 265 -9.37 -37.65 -2.01
C GLY A 265 -7.83 -37.66 -1.85
N LYS A 266 -7.07 -37.11 -2.80
CA LYS A 266 -5.62 -36.95 -2.67
C LYS A 266 -5.23 -35.82 -1.73
N LEU A 267 -6.10 -34.81 -1.58
CA LEU A 267 -6.07 -33.81 -0.53
C LEU A 267 -7.30 -33.95 0.36
N VAL A 268 -7.11 -33.88 1.66
CA VAL A 268 -8.18 -34.00 2.64
C VAL A 268 -8.18 -32.73 3.51
N VAL A 269 -9.30 -32.00 3.48
CA VAL A 269 -9.53 -30.86 4.36
C VAL A 269 -10.19 -31.38 5.64
N GLN A 270 -9.39 -31.61 6.68
CA GLN A 270 -9.88 -32.24 7.93
C GLN A 270 -10.88 -31.35 8.67
N SER A 271 -10.78 -30.05 8.55
CA SER A 271 -11.76 -29.11 9.10
C SER A 271 -13.12 -29.18 8.40
N GLY A 272 -13.16 -29.68 7.16
CA GLY A 272 -14.33 -29.65 6.29
C GLY A 272 -14.72 -28.26 5.80
N GLN A 273 -13.91 -27.21 6.11
CA GLN A 273 -14.16 -25.82 5.72
C GLN A 273 -13.57 -25.57 4.33
N MET A 274 -14.40 -25.47 3.32
CA MET A 274 -13.97 -25.34 1.93
C MET A 274 -14.58 -24.15 1.20
N ASP A 275 -15.68 -23.59 1.72
CA ASP A 275 -16.30 -22.42 1.10
C ASP A 275 -15.56 -21.14 1.46
N PHE A 276 -15.46 -20.21 0.52
CA PHE A 276 -14.78 -18.93 0.71
C PHE A 276 -15.22 -18.22 2.01
N ALA A 277 -16.53 -18.16 2.28
CA ALA A 277 -17.06 -17.50 3.47
C ALA A 277 -16.61 -18.16 4.80
N GLN A 278 -16.35 -19.48 4.79
CA GLN A 278 -15.89 -20.21 5.98
C GLN A 278 -14.40 -20.00 6.26
N VAL A 279 -13.61 -19.76 5.20
CA VAL A 279 -12.16 -19.70 5.28
C VAL A 279 -11.61 -18.27 5.18
N ALA A 280 -12.49 -17.29 4.94
CA ALA A 280 -12.13 -15.87 4.84
C ALA A 280 -11.57 -15.33 6.16
N THR A 281 -10.59 -14.42 6.06
CA THR A 281 -9.93 -13.78 7.20
C THR A 281 -10.16 -12.27 7.09
N MET A 282 -11.09 -11.74 7.90
CA MET A 282 -11.47 -10.34 7.91
C MET A 282 -10.25 -9.44 8.13
N ARG A 283 -10.15 -8.36 7.34
CA ARG A 283 -9.06 -7.37 7.38
C ARG A 283 -7.67 -7.97 7.18
N TRP A 284 -7.58 -9.18 6.61
CA TRP A 284 -6.31 -9.88 6.42
C TRP A 284 -5.53 -10.09 7.72
N ASP A 285 -6.24 -10.13 8.87
CA ASP A 285 -5.66 -10.10 10.20
C ASP A 285 -5.01 -11.43 10.59
N GLY A 286 -3.70 -11.41 10.83
CA GLY A 286 -2.91 -12.61 11.18
C GLY A 286 -3.29 -13.22 12.52
N ALA A 287 -3.75 -12.43 13.50
CA ALA A 287 -4.18 -12.95 14.80
C ALA A 287 -5.52 -13.70 14.68
N THR A 288 -6.43 -13.24 13.84
CA THR A 288 -7.66 -13.94 13.48
C THR A 288 -7.35 -15.28 12.82
N ALA A 289 -6.38 -15.30 11.90
CA ALA A 289 -5.94 -16.54 11.25
C ALA A 289 -5.29 -17.49 12.24
N GLN A 290 -4.43 -17.00 13.14
CA GLN A 290 -3.84 -17.79 14.23
C GLN A 290 -4.91 -18.43 15.09
N ALA A 291 -5.87 -17.67 15.61
CA ALA A 291 -6.95 -18.19 16.45
C ALA A 291 -7.79 -19.26 15.73
N ARG A 292 -8.05 -19.09 14.41
CA ARG A 292 -8.73 -20.12 13.63
C ARG A 292 -7.87 -21.38 13.48
N MET A 293 -6.55 -21.23 13.24
CA MET A 293 -5.66 -22.39 13.13
C MET A 293 -5.52 -23.14 14.45
N ASP A 294 -5.44 -22.44 15.59
CA ASP A 294 -5.44 -23.05 16.94
C ASP A 294 -6.69 -23.92 17.17
N ASN A 295 -7.85 -23.40 16.78
CA ASN A 295 -9.10 -24.14 16.85
C ASN A 295 -9.11 -25.39 15.94
N ILE A 296 -8.59 -25.28 14.72
CA ILE A 296 -8.50 -26.39 13.77
C ILE A 296 -7.55 -27.46 14.31
N LEU A 297 -6.37 -27.07 14.80
CA LEU A 297 -5.37 -27.99 15.33
C LEU A 297 -5.91 -28.77 16.54
N SER A 298 -6.52 -28.09 17.49
CA SER A 298 -7.08 -28.72 18.69
C SER A 298 -8.25 -29.64 18.39
N ALA A 299 -9.08 -29.32 17.37
CA ALA A 299 -10.28 -30.12 17.07
C ALA A 299 -10.03 -31.28 16.10
N LYS A 300 -9.02 -31.18 15.22
CA LYS A 300 -8.88 -32.07 14.05
C LYS A 300 -7.50 -32.72 13.90
N TYR A 301 -6.50 -32.27 14.62
CA TYR A 301 -5.10 -32.66 14.42
C TYR A 301 -4.42 -33.16 15.70
N THR A 302 -5.20 -33.74 16.64
CA THR A 302 -4.65 -34.34 17.87
C THR A 302 -3.86 -35.62 17.60
N ASP A 303 -4.22 -36.36 16.55
CA ASP A 303 -3.64 -37.64 16.12
C ASP A 303 -3.22 -37.66 14.64
N LYS A 304 -3.28 -36.50 13.97
CA LYS A 304 -2.97 -36.33 12.56
C LYS A 304 -1.95 -35.20 12.37
N HIS A 305 -1.39 -35.15 11.17
CA HIS A 305 -0.44 -34.11 10.78
C HIS A 305 -1.06 -33.22 9.70
N VAL A 306 -0.80 -31.90 9.76
CA VAL A 306 -1.08 -30.95 8.68
C VAL A 306 0.10 -31.01 7.72
N ASP A 307 -0.11 -31.39 6.47
CA ASP A 307 0.94 -31.46 5.46
C ASP A 307 1.10 -30.13 4.74
N ALA A 308 -0.01 -29.42 4.49
CA ALA A 308 0.03 -28.12 3.81
C ALA A 308 -1.08 -27.19 4.28
N VAL A 309 -0.84 -25.88 4.12
CA VAL A 309 -1.83 -24.82 4.35
C VAL A 309 -1.82 -23.87 3.18
N LEU A 310 -2.95 -23.73 2.50
CA LEU A 310 -3.18 -22.64 1.57
C LEU A 310 -3.39 -21.37 2.39
N SER A 311 -2.42 -20.46 2.35
CA SER A 311 -2.50 -19.15 2.98
C SER A 311 -2.40 -18.05 1.92
N PRO A 312 -3.32 -17.08 1.93
CA PRO A 312 -3.43 -16.08 0.85
C PRO A 312 -2.47 -14.90 1.02
N TYR A 313 -1.84 -14.71 2.20
CA TYR A 313 -1.06 -13.53 2.54
C TYR A 313 -0.05 -13.81 3.66
N ASP A 314 1.11 -13.18 3.60
CA ASP A 314 2.23 -13.42 4.53
C ASP A 314 1.91 -13.14 5.99
N GLY A 315 1.17 -12.09 6.31
CA GLY A 315 0.74 -11.80 7.68
C GLY A 315 -0.16 -12.90 8.25
N ILE A 316 -1.04 -13.49 7.42
CA ILE A 316 -1.86 -14.65 7.76
C ILE A 316 -0.95 -15.89 7.95
N SER A 317 0.03 -16.08 7.06
CA SER A 317 0.97 -17.20 7.12
C SER A 317 1.78 -17.21 8.43
N ILE A 318 2.25 -16.04 8.88
CA ILE A 318 2.99 -15.89 10.14
C ILE A 318 2.09 -16.29 11.34
N GLY A 319 0.82 -15.89 11.34
CA GLY A 319 -0.16 -16.31 12.35
C GLY A 319 -0.35 -17.84 12.37
N ILE A 320 -0.54 -18.44 11.20
CA ILE A 320 -0.67 -19.91 11.03
C ILE A 320 0.59 -20.63 11.49
N ILE A 321 1.77 -20.17 11.10
CA ILE A 321 3.06 -20.73 11.51
C ILE A 321 3.24 -20.66 13.03
N SER A 322 2.80 -19.58 13.67
CA SER A 322 2.81 -19.44 15.13
C SER A 322 1.99 -20.55 15.80
N SER A 323 0.77 -20.83 15.31
CA SER A 323 -0.08 -21.92 15.80
C SER A 323 0.58 -23.31 15.60
N LEU A 324 1.12 -23.57 14.41
CA LEU A 324 1.81 -24.82 14.09
C LEU A 324 3.01 -25.05 15.04
N LYS A 325 3.85 -24.03 15.24
CA LYS A 325 4.99 -24.08 16.17
C LYS A 325 4.53 -24.30 17.61
N GLY A 326 3.41 -23.72 18.01
CA GLY A 326 2.82 -23.89 19.34
C GLY A 326 2.45 -25.34 19.70
N VAL A 327 2.20 -26.18 18.69
CA VAL A 327 1.93 -27.61 18.85
C VAL A 327 3.07 -28.53 18.37
N GLY A 328 4.28 -27.97 18.21
CA GLY A 328 5.52 -28.71 17.99
C GLY A 328 5.97 -28.92 16.55
N TYR A 329 5.32 -28.29 15.55
CA TYR A 329 5.84 -28.29 14.17
C TYR A 329 7.18 -27.54 14.06
N GLY A 330 8.01 -27.96 13.12
CA GLY A 330 9.34 -27.38 12.91
C GLY A 330 10.43 -28.00 13.80
N THR A 331 10.10 -29.07 14.54
CA THR A 331 11.04 -29.85 15.32
C THR A 331 11.56 -31.08 14.56
N SER A 332 12.59 -31.75 15.08
CA SER A 332 13.16 -32.96 14.43
C SER A 332 12.15 -34.12 14.28
N GLY A 333 11.11 -34.15 15.12
CA GLY A 333 10.07 -35.19 15.09
C GLY A 333 8.84 -34.82 14.26
N THR A 334 8.63 -33.53 14.00
CA THR A 334 7.43 -33.02 13.32
C THR A 334 7.82 -31.89 12.35
N PRO A 335 8.03 -32.20 11.07
CA PRO A 335 8.43 -31.18 10.10
C PRO A 335 7.37 -30.08 9.96
N MET A 336 7.78 -28.91 9.52
CA MET A 336 6.85 -27.82 9.26
C MET A 336 5.93 -28.18 8.09
N ALA A 337 4.65 -27.82 8.19
CA ALA A 337 3.72 -27.90 7.07
C ALA A 337 4.14 -26.94 5.94
N LEU A 338 3.81 -27.28 4.70
CA LEU A 338 4.01 -26.37 3.57
C LEU A 338 3.00 -25.22 3.65
N VAL A 339 3.45 -24.03 4.01
CA VAL A 339 2.58 -22.85 4.12
C VAL A 339 2.89 -21.90 2.95
N SER A 340 1.88 -21.60 2.13
CA SER A 340 1.98 -20.57 1.08
C SER A 340 1.87 -19.16 1.68
N GLY A 341 2.04 -18.12 0.85
CA GLY A 341 1.85 -16.73 1.25
C GLY A 341 1.80 -15.81 0.05
N GLN A 342 1.81 -14.51 0.30
CA GLN A 342 1.84 -13.46 -0.73
C GLN A 342 2.41 -12.17 -0.13
N ASP A 343 2.98 -11.33 -1.00
CA ASP A 343 3.56 -10.01 -0.84
C ASP A 343 5.04 -9.99 -0.47
N ALA A 344 5.66 -11.15 -0.22
CA ALA A 344 7.08 -11.28 0.10
C ALA A 344 7.51 -10.29 1.22
N GLU A 345 6.68 -10.16 2.27
CA GLU A 345 7.01 -9.31 3.41
C GLU A 345 8.26 -9.82 4.12
N LEU A 346 9.03 -8.90 4.69
CA LEU A 346 10.34 -9.21 5.26
C LEU A 346 10.32 -10.34 6.30
N PRO A 347 9.34 -10.40 7.25
CA PRO A 347 9.24 -11.53 8.18
C PRO A 347 9.04 -12.88 7.48
N SER A 348 8.23 -12.92 6.42
CA SER A 348 7.96 -14.13 5.65
C SER A 348 9.15 -14.58 4.80
N VAL A 349 9.89 -13.64 4.20
CA VAL A 349 11.14 -13.99 3.51
C VAL A 349 12.14 -14.60 4.50
N LYS A 350 12.25 -14.07 5.73
CA LYS A 350 13.06 -14.68 6.80
C LYS A 350 12.55 -16.08 7.17
N ALA A 351 11.24 -16.25 7.31
CA ALA A 351 10.62 -17.56 7.59
C ALA A 351 10.87 -18.58 6.46
N ILE A 352 10.86 -18.13 5.19
CA ILE A 352 11.19 -18.99 4.04
C ILE A 352 12.67 -19.42 4.10
N ILE A 353 13.59 -18.51 4.43
CA ILE A 353 15.00 -18.82 4.58
C ILE A 353 15.24 -19.81 5.72
N ALA A 354 14.52 -19.63 6.84
CA ALA A 354 14.57 -20.53 7.99
C ALA A 354 13.91 -21.90 7.70
N GLY A 355 13.07 -22.01 6.67
CA GLY A 355 12.29 -23.22 6.33
C GLY A 355 11.00 -23.36 7.15
N GLU A 356 10.53 -22.28 7.74
CA GLU A 356 9.27 -22.22 8.50
C GLU A 356 8.07 -21.91 7.61
N GLN A 357 8.24 -21.10 6.56
CA GLN A 357 7.27 -20.88 5.48
C GLN A 357 7.83 -21.49 4.19
N TYR A 358 6.96 -22.07 3.36
CA TYR A 358 7.43 -22.71 2.14
C TYR A 358 7.58 -21.74 0.98
N SER A 359 6.61 -20.84 0.78
CA SER A 359 6.57 -19.94 -0.35
C SER A 359 5.85 -18.64 -0.07
N THR A 360 6.11 -17.64 -0.88
CA THR A 360 5.32 -16.41 -1.00
C THR A 360 5.21 -16.00 -2.46
N ILE A 361 4.21 -15.19 -2.80
CA ILE A 361 4.07 -14.61 -4.14
C ILE A 361 4.54 -13.17 -4.09
N PHE A 362 5.63 -12.90 -4.79
CA PHE A 362 6.20 -11.56 -4.91
C PHE A 362 5.41 -10.72 -5.91
N LYS A 363 5.04 -9.54 -5.46
CA LYS A 363 4.41 -8.47 -6.22
C LYS A 363 5.29 -7.23 -6.05
N ASP A 364 6.04 -6.84 -7.08
CA ASP A 364 6.94 -5.69 -7.00
C ASP A 364 6.15 -4.39 -6.94
N THR A 365 6.03 -3.82 -5.74
CA THR A 365 5.30 -2.57 -5.48
C THR A 365 5.87 -1.38 -6.26
N ARG A 366 7.17 -1.42 -6.58
CA ARG A 366 7.85 -0.37 -7.35
C ARG A 366 7.38 -0.35 -8.80
N GLU A 367 7.20 -1.54 -9.40
CA GLU A 367 6.71 -1.67 -10.77
C GLU A 367 5.21 -1.38 -10.86
N LEU A 368 4.41 -1.74 -9.84
CA LEU A 368 3.00 -1.36 -9.79
C LEU A 368 2.83 0.16 -9.69
N ALA A 369 3.58 0.80 -8.80
CA ALA A 369 3.62 2.26 -8.69
C ALA A 369 4.01 2.92 -10.02
N LYS A 370 5.07 2.43 -10.66
CA LYS A 370 5.55 2.94 -11.94
C LYS A 370 4.51 2.85 -13.06
N GLN A 371 3.84 1.71 -13.15
CA GLN A 371 2.77 1.52 -14.13
C GLN A 371 1.59 2.45 -13.85
N THR A 372 1.21 2.62 -12.57
CA THR A 372 0.13 3.54 -12.18
C THR A 372 0.47 4.98 -12.53
N VAL A 373 1.69 5.44 -12.22
CA VAL A 373 2.16 6.80 -12.57
C VAL A 373 2.12 7.02 -14.08
N LYS A 374 2.52 6.01 -14.86
CA LYS A 374 2.43 6.05 -16.34
C LYS A 374 0.99 6.20 -16.80
N MET A 375 0.07 5.35 -16.32
CA MET A 375 -1.35 5.40 -16.69
C MET A 375 -2.00 6.74 -16.33
N VAL A 376 -1.68 7.29 -15.14
CA VAL A 376 -2.15 8.60 -14.70
C VAL A 376 -1.62 9.70 -15.62
N SER A 377 -0.34 9.66 -15.98
CA SER A 377 0.27 10.65 -16.88
C SER A 377 -0.41 10.62 -18.27
N GLU A 378 -0.56 9.44 -18.85
CA GLU A 378 -1.24 9.23 -20.13
C GLU A 378 -2.68 9.77 -20.11
N SER A 379 -3.43 9.48 -19.04
CA SER A 379 -4.80 9.95 -18.87
C SER A 379 -4.92 11.47 -18.78
N LEU A 380 -4.01 12.12 -18.04
CA LEU A 380 -4.04 13.57 -17.86
C LEU A 380 -3.52 14.34 -19.08
N GLU A 381 -2.73 13.69 -19.91
CA GLU A 381 -2.26 14.22 -21.20
C GLU A 381 -3.27 13.97 -22.35
N GLY A 382 -4.40 13.31 -22.06
CA GLY A 382 -5.40 12.95 -23.07
C GLY A 382 -4.92 11.90 -24.07
N LYS A 383 -3.90 11.14 -23.70
CA LYS A 383 -3.39 9.99 -24.47
C LYS A 383 -4.21 8.74 -24.21
N GLU A 384 -4.10 7.75 -25.09
CA GLU A 384 -4.60 6.41 -24.82
C GLU A 384 -3.83 5.80 -23.64
N VAL A 385 -4.59 5.37 -22.61
CA VAL A 385 -4.00 4.77 -21.41
C VAL A 385 -3.66 3.32 -21.67
N GLU A 386 -2.43 2.92 -21.38
CA GLU A 386 -2.00 1.53 -21.55
C GLU A 386 -2.73 0.59 -20.59
N VAL A 387 -3.50 -0.34 -21.16
CA VAL A 387 -4.19 -1.42 -20.43
C VAL A 387 -3.96 -2.75 -21.14
N ASN A 388 -3.97 -3.86 -20.41
CA ASN A 388 -3.82 -5.20 -20.97
C ASN A 388 -4.98 -6.14 -20.63
N ASP A 389 -5.97 -5.66 -19.88
CA ASP A 389 -7.21 -6.38 -19.59
C ASP A 389 -8.41 -5.43 -19.66
N THR A 390 -9.43 -5.81 -20.46
CA THR A 390 -10.69 -5.09 -20.63
C THR A 390 -11.90 -6.02 -20.49
N LYS A 391 -11.72 -7.18 -19.83
CA LYS A 391 -12.76 -8.23 -19.77
C LYS A 391 -12.98 -8.80 -18.37
N THR A 392 -11.93 -8.87 -17.53
CA THR A 392 -11.93 -9.68 -16.31
C THR A 392 -12.48 -8.94 -15.11
N TYR A 393 -12.18 -7.66 -14.98
CA TYR A 393 -12.47 -6.91 -13.76
C TYR A 393 -13.79 -6.13 -13.86
N ASP A 394 -14.89 -6.88 -13.80
CA ASP A 394 -16.24 -6.31 -13.63
C ASP A 394 -16.42 -5.86 -12.18
N ASN A 395 -16.69 -4.56 -11.99
CA ASN A 395 -16.87 -3.98 -10.66
C ASN A 395 -18.33 -3.97 -10.18
N GLY A 396 -19.22 -4.68 -10.90
CA GLY A 396 -20.66 -4.74 -10.63
C GLY A 396 -21.49 -3.69 -11.39
N VAL A 397 -20.83 -2.73 -12.05
CA VAL A 397 -21.48 -1.70 -12.89
C VAL A 397 -20.89 -1.68 -14.29
N LYS A 398 -19.60 -1.89 -14.39
CA LYS A 398 -18.86 -1.94 -15.66
C LYS A 398 -17.60 -2.78 -15.53
N VAL A 399 -17.09 -3.25 -16.66
CA VAL A 399 -15.71 -3.73 -16.72
C VAL A 399 -14.77 -2.54 -16.68
N VAL A 400 -13.88 -2.50 -15.67
CA VAL A 400 -12.89 -1.44 -15.52
C VAL A 400 -11.65 -1.78 -16.35
N PRO A 401 -11.24 -0.93 -17.30
CA PRO A 401 -10.01 -1.14 -18.04
C PRO A 401 -8.80 -1.24 -17.09
N SER A 402 -8.02 -2.32 -17.19
CA SER A 402 -7.05 -2.68 -16.18
C SER A 402 -5.67 -2.95 -16.78
N TYR A 403 -4.63 -2.67 -15.99
CA TYR A 403 -3.29 -3.16 -16.26
C TYR A 403 -2.87 -4.17 -15.19
N LEU A 404 -2.56 -5.39 -15.63
CA LEU A 404 -2.20 -6.51 -14.79
C LEU A 404 -0.71 -6.82 -14.90
N LEU A 405 0.02 -6.67 -13.80
CA LEU A 405 1.41 -7.10 -13.70
C LEU A 405 1.47 -8.60 -13.39
N LYS A 406 2.59 -9.23 -13.70
CA LYS A 406 2.81 -10.66 -13.44
C LYS A 406 3.31 -10.88 -12.03
N PRO A 407 2.64 -11.69 -11.22
CA PRO A 407 3.15 -12.14 -9.93
C PRO A 407 4.25 -13.18 -10.11
N VAL A 408 5.15 -13.30 -9.12
CA VAL A 408 6.30 -14.23 -9.18
C VAL A 408 6.33 -15.09 -7.92
N LEU A 409 6.39 -16.42 -8.08
CA LEU A 409 6.57 -17.34 -6.96
C LEU A 409 7.99 -17.25 -6.39
N VAL A 410 8.07 -17.04 -5.06
CA VAL A 410 9.32 -17.01 -4.31
C VAL A 410 9.35 -18.16 -3.30
N THR A 411 10.47 -18.87 -3.30
CA THR A 411 10.79 -19.96 -2.39
C THR A 411 12.23 -19.81 -1.89
N LYS A 412 12.66 -20.68 -1.00
CA LYS A 412 14.06 -20.73 -0.55
C LYS A 412 15.07 -20.91 -1.70
N ALA A 413 14.65 -21.50 -2.82
CA ALA A 413 15.55 -21.75 -3.96
C ALA A 413 15.85 -20.49 -4.79
N ASN A 414 14.98 -19.47 -4.79
CA ASN A 414 15.09 -18.33 -5.71
C ASN A 414 14.93 -16.95 -5.06
N TYR A 415 14.74 -16.85 -3.73
CA TYR A 415 14.58 -15.55 -3.07
C TYR A 415 15.75 -14.60 -3.31
N MET A 416 16.98 -15.11 -3.38
CA MET A 416 18.17 -14.30 -3.65
C MET A 416 18.08 -13.57 -4.98
N ASP A 417 17.62 -14.28 -6.03
CA ASP A 417 17.52 -13.71 -7.38
C ASP A 417 16.34 -12.71 -7.47
N ILE A 418 15.21 -13.05 -6.87
CA ILE A 418 13.95 -12.31 -7.06
C ILE A 418 13.86 -11.10 -6.13
N VAL A 419 14.19 -11.23 -4.84
CA VAL A 419 13.98 -10.13 -3.89
C VAL A 419 15.27 -9.40 -3.47
N ILE A 420 16.45 -10.03 -3.60
CA ILE A 420 17.72 -9.38 -3.24
C ILE A 420 18.39 -8.79 -4.45
N LYS A 421 18.68 -9.58 -5.50
CA LYS A 421 19.36 -9.07 -6.71
C LYS A 421 18.52 -8.06 -7.47
N SER A 422 17.19 -8.10 -7.34
CA SER A 422 16.31 -7.05 -7.87
C SER A 422 16.43 -5.73 -7.11
N GLY A 423 17.07 -5.72 -5.93
CA GLY A 423 17.19 -4.55 -5.06
C GLY A 423 15.89 -4.23 -4.31
N TYR A 424 14.94 -5.17 -4.21
CA TYR A 424 13.73 -4.97 -3.41
C TYR A 424 14.06 -4.96 -1.91
N TYR A 425 14.86 -5.93 -1.45
CA TYR A 425 15.48 -5.95 -0.13
C TYR A 425 17.01 -5.96 -0.23
N LYS A 426 17.66 -5.45 0.81
CA LYS A 426 19.10 -5.63 1.03
C LYS A 426 19.34 -6.91 1.81
N GLU A 427 20.46 -7.58 1.54
CA GLU A 427 20.79 -8.84 2.20
C GLU A 427 20.94 -8.70 3.73
N ASP A 428 21.39 -7.54 4.22
CA ASP A 428 21.53 -7.27 5.65
C ASP A 428 20.18 -7.18 6.39
N GLN A 429 19.09 -6.85 5.70
CA GLN A 429 17.74 -6.83 6.26
C GLN A 429 17.23 -8.26 6.56
N LEU A 430 17.81 -9.28 5.92
CA LEU A 430 17.41 -10.69 6.09
C LEU A 430 18.14 -11.41 7.21
N LYS A 431 19.14 -10.78 7.80
CA LYS A 431 19.93 -11.31 8.95
C LYS A 431 19.18 -11.19 10.26
#